data_166ddd5e89759d349070097bd0c15b19
#
_entry.id   166ddd5e89759d349070097bd0c15b19
#
_cell.length_a   1.000
_cell.length_b   1.000
_cell.length_c   1.000
_cell.angle_alpha   90.00
_cell.angle_beta   90.00
_cell.angle_gamma   90.00
#
_symmetry.space_group_name_H-M   'P 1'
#
loop_
_entity.id
_entity.type
_entity.pdbx_description
1 polymer ?
#
loop_
_entity_poly.entity_id
_entity_poly.type
_entity_poly.pdbx_seq_one_letter_code
_entity_poly.pdbx_strand_id
1 'polypeptide(L)'
;MDLIQKDFQYFAGYFEQYKKWIVNYSTGQRNSFLGMANESENCKYITVITVNQIRINENYNNILREIYFYACCTKNKYFNEALDIFLSEDCRYLHLILRNEGCNLNDFINYINNNGNLINITPSIIFQVVNGLEILHKNNLSHNDIKLSNINISEVGKVKISGFISTAKVSTVKYGGTNGYLSPQALLGKSRTKEDDMWSAGVVYLELFKNIPGIFYVKINGDIYAKGKLILQYILENFYDIKYHDQEWNENINYKDIINYINRGEYNEFESKLKTNLLTGIDDENKEIIKKLLEIDPDKRLTAEQFLNMPLFKNLGYKFENSEINYSESDYKRYFENHKSENLEEFKKYLEEIKEKFFGLVIYD
;
A
#
# COMPACT_ATOMS: atom_id res chain seq x y z
N MET A 1 -19.99 8.92 -15.55
CA MET A 1 -20.65 7.68 -15.98
C MET A 1 -20.54 7.43 -17.49
N ASP A 2 -20.69 8.43 -18.34
CA ASP A 2 -20.73 8.22 -19.81
C ASP A 2 -19.39 7.90 -20.48
N LEU A 3 -18.25 8.27 -19.90
CA LEU A 3 -16.92 7.94 -20.45
C LEU A 3 -16.57 6.46 -20.26
N ILE A 4 -16.95 5.86 -19.15
CA ILE A 4 -16.69 4.45 -18.84
C ILE A 4 -17.53 3.55 -19.77
N GLN A 5 -18.78 3.91 -20.07
CA GLN A 5 -19.63 3.12 -20.96
C GLN A 5 -19.16 3.09 -22.43
N LYS A 6 -18.53 4.15 -22.93
CA LYS A 6 -18.02 4.19 -24.31
C LYS A 6 -16.79 3.32 -24.52
N ASP A 7 -15.92 3.22 -23.51
CA ASP A 7 -14.71 2.41 -23.60
C ASP A 7 -14.97 0.91 -23.44
N PHE A 8 -16.10 0.53 -22.82
CA PHE A 8 -16.49 -0.88 -22.66
C PHE A 8 -16.85 -1.59 -23.97
N GLN A 9 -17.11 -0.88 -25.07
CA GLN A 9 -17.50 -1.48 -26.34
C GLN A 9 -16.34 -2.14 -27.14
N TYR A 10 -15.09 -1.90 -26.75
CA TYR A 10 -13.92 -2.30 -27.53
C TYR A 10 -13.23 -3.59 -27.10
N PHE A 11 -13.62 -4.22 -26.00
CA PHE A 11 -12.88 -5.35 -25.45
C PHE A 11 -13.78 -6.60 -25.29
N ALA A 12 -13.88 -7.37 -26.36
CA ALA A 12 -14.51 -8.68 -26.34
C ALA A 12 -13.59 -9.70 -25.68
N GLY A 13 -14.10 -10.29 -24.64
CA GLY A 13 -13.73 -11.41 -23.89
C GLY A 13 -12.46 -12.21 -24.12
N TYR A 14 -11.48 -12.03 -23.25
CA TYR A 14 -10.41 -13.00 -23.06
C TYR A 14 -10.84 -14.19 -22.18
N PHE A 15 -12.08 -14.14 -21.63
CA PHE A 15 -12.57 -15.14 -20.68
C PHE A 15 -13.98 -15.59 -21.09
N GLU A 16 -14.07 -16.61 -21.94
CA GLU A 16 -15.37 -17.21 -22.32
C GLU A 16 -16.15 -17.69 -21.10
N GLN A 17 -15.44 -18.21 -20.08
CA GLN A 17 -16.06 -18.68 -18.82
C GLN A 17 -16.90 -17.65 -18.10
N TYR A 18 -16.62 -16.36 -18.30
CA TYR A 18 -17.28 -15.32 -17.54
C TYR A 18 -18.10 -14.34 -18.40
N LYS A 19 -18.18 -14.43 -19.72
CA LYS A 19 -18.85 -13.46 -20.62
C LYS A 19 -18.47 -12.00 -20.29
N LYS A 20 -17.17 -11.67 -20.26
CA LYS A 20 -16.64 -10.42 -19.71
C LYS A 20 -16.18 -9.42 -20.77
N TRP A 21 -16.40 -8.13 -20.49
CA TRP A 21 -15.85 -7.00 -21.23
C TRP A 21 -14.61 -6.46 -20.52
N ILE A 22 -13.50 -6.27 -21.22
CA ILE A 22 -12.25 -5.83 -20.61
C ILE A 22 -11.73 -4.56 -21.27
N VAL A 23 -11.46 -3.52 -20.46
CA VAL A 23 -10.79 -2.28 -20.87
C VAL A 23 -9.34 -2.29 -20.41
N ASN A 24 -8.41 -2.03 -21.31
CA ASN A 24 -6.99 -2.13 -21.03
C ASN A 24 -6.42 -0.86 -20.37
N TYR A 25 -5.88 -1.01 -19.17
CA TYR A 25 -5.04 0.00 -18.52
C TYR A 25 -3.64 -0.59 -18.29
N SER A 26 -2.66 -0.10 -19.03
CA SER A 26 -1.27 -0.54 -18.88
C SER A 26 -0.56 0.30 -17.83
N THR A 27 -0.16 -0.30 -16.72
CA THR A 27 0.70 0.32 -15.71
C THR A 27 1.99 -0.50 -15.54
N GLY A 28 3.03 -0.14 -16.25
CA GLY A 28 4.37 -0.70 -16.06
C GLY A 28 4.49 -2.22 -16.29
N GLN A 29 4.99 -2.97 -15.30
CA GLN A 29 5.19 -4.44 -15.38
C GLN A 29 3.89 -5.24 -15.23
N ARG A 30 2.77 -4.59 -14.95
CA ARG A 30 1.46 -5.21 -14.74
C ARG A 30 0.44 -4.57 -15.67
N ASN A 31 -0.32 -5.40 -16.32
CA ASN A 31 -1.48 -4.97 -17.08
C ASN A 31 -2.70 -5.09 -16.17
N SER A 32 -3.39 -3.98 -15.92
CA SER A 32 -4.67 -4.00 -15.22
C SER A 32 -5.78 -3.73 -16.22
N PHE A 33 -6.82 -4.55 -16.17
CA PHE A 33 -7.97 -4.47 -17.07
C PHE A 33 -9.24 -4.25 -16.23
N LEU A 34 -10.11 -3.37 -16.68
CA LEU A 34 -11.46 -3.28 -16.14
C LEU A 34 -12.37 -4.21 -16.92
N GLY A 35 -13.19 -4.96 -16.23
CA GLY A 35 -14.14 -5.87 -16.82
C GLY A 35 -15.49 -5.87 -16.09
N MET A 36 -16.50 -6.45 -16.71
CA MET A 36 -17.80 -6.71 -16.09
C MET A 36 -18.03 -8.20 -16.05
N ALA A 37 -18.42 -8.71 -14.89
CA ALA A 37 -18.80 -10.10 -14.70
C ALA A 37 -20.29 -10.20 -14.37
N ASN A 38 -21.00 -11.11 -15.02
CA ASN A 38 -22.33 -11.51 -14.59
C ASN A 38 -22.19 -12.54 -13.45
N GLU A 39 -22.83 -12.31 -12.32
CA GLU A 39 -22.81 -13.24 -11.19
C GLU A 39 -23.71 -14.46 -11.41
N SER A 40 -24.63 -14.42 -12.38
CA SER A 40 -25.42 -15.58 -12.87
C SER A 40 -26.08 -15.26 -14.20
N GLU A 41 -26.54 -16.30 -14.93
CA GLU A 41 -27.25 -16.15 -16.20
C GLU A 41 -28.58 -15.34 -16.11
N ASN A 42 -29.13 -15.19 -14.91
CA ASN A 42 -30.35 -14.44 -14.62
C ASN A 42 -30.15 -13.16 -13.80
N CYS A 43 -28.92 -12.69 -13.65
CA CYS A 43 -28.64 -11.63 -12.69
C CYS A 43 -28.84 -10.23 -13.27
N LYS A 44 -29.57 -9.40 -12.52
CA LYS A 44 -29.74 -7.96 -12.78
C LYS A 44 -28.50 -7.12 -12.34
N TYR A 45 -27.49 -7.73 -11.74
CA TYR A 45 -26.36 -7.05 -11.17
C TYR A 45 -25.08 -7.37 -11.94
N ILE A 46 -24.41 -6.31 -12.38
CA ILE A 46 -23.11 -6.39 -13.05
C ILE A 46 -22.06 -6.00 -12.02
N THR A 47 -21.14 -6.92 -11.69
CA THR A 47 -19.99 -6.59 -10.85
C THR A 47 -18.87 -6.09 -11.73
N VAL A 48 -18.40 -4.87 -11.49
CA VAL A 48 -17.19 -4.37 -12.13
C VAL A 48 -15.99 -5.01 -11.46
N ILE A 49 -15.09 -5.55 -12.25
CA ILE A 49 -13.90 -6.25 -11.78
C ILE A 49 -12.62 -5.60 -12.34
N THR A 50 -11.54 -5.72 -11.59
CA THR A 50 -10.19 -5.39 -12.08
C THR A 50 -9.42 -6.69 -12.24
N VAL A 51 -8.89 -6.93 -13.44
CA VAL A 51 -8.04 -8.09 -13.72
C VAL A 51 -6.60 -7.64 -13.71
N ASN A 52 -5.82 -8.09 -12.76
CA ASN A 52 -4.38 -7.87 -12.73
C ASN A 52 -3.68 -9.04 -13.40
N GLN A 53 -3.10 -8.80 -14.57
CA GLN A 53 -2.29 -9.78 -15.28
C GLN A 53 -0.83 -9.66 -14.78
N ILE A 54 -0.34 -10.70 -14.12
CA ILE A 54 0.99 -10.77 -13.56
C ILE A 54 1.81 -11.75 -14.41
N ARG A 55 2.90 -11.29 -15.01
CA ARG A 55 3.82 -12.17 -15.73
C ARG A 55 4.57 -13.04 -14.74
N ILE A 56 4.52 -14.34 -14.96
CA ILE A 56 5.26 -15.32 -14.16
C ILE A 56 6.70 -15.38 -14.71
N ASN A 57 7.63 -14.86 -13.93
CA ASN A 57 9.05 -14.82 -14.24
C ASN A 57 9.83 -15.21 -12.98
N GLU A 58 10.19 -16.44 -12.78
CA GLU A 58 11.05 -16.96 -11.69
C GLU A 58 10.84 -16.37 -10.27
N ASN A 59 9.91 -15.42 -10.11
CA ASN A 59 9.62 -14.75 -8.84
C ASN A 59 8.38 -15.35 -8.16
N TYR A 60 8.28 -16.66 -8.21
CA TYR A 60 7.12 -17.44 -7.76
C TYR A 60 6.71 -17.11 -6.32
N ASN A 61 7.68 -17.00 -5.41
CA ASN A 61 7.39 -16.72 -4.00
C ASN A 61 6.73 -15.36 -3.77
N ASN A 62 7.13 -14.32 -4.49
CA ASN A 62 6.52 -13.01 -4.32
C ASN A 62 5.10 -12.96 -4.90
N ILE A 63 4.89 -13.61 -6.04
CA ILE A 63 3.57 -13.74 -6.65
C ILE A 63 2.65 -14.52 -5.73
N LEU A 64 3.12 -15.68 -5.22
CA LEU A 64 2.35 -16.51 -4.30
C LEU A 64 2.01 -15.77 -3.00
N ARG A 65 2.94 -14.96 -2.48
CA ARG A 65 2.72 -14.13 -1.30
C ARG A 65 1.63 -13.10 -1.53
N GLU A 66 1.67 -12.41 -2.64
CA GLU A 66 0.62 -11.44 -3.00
C GLU A 66 -0.75 -12.09 -3.05
N ILE A 67 -0.86 -13.24 -3.73
CA ILE A 67 -2.10 -14.02 -3.82
C ILE A 67 -2.59 -14.43 -2.44
N TYR A 68 -1.70 -14.98 -1.62
CA TYR A 68 -2.03 -15.44 -0.26
C TYR A 68 -2.62 -14.31 0.58
N PHE A 69 -2.02 -13.12 0.55
CA PHE A 69 -2.54 -11.99 1.32
C PHE A 69 -3.85 -11.43 0.76
N TYR A 70 -4.04 -11.42 -0.56
CA TYR A 70 -5.35 -11.11 -1.11
C TYR A 70 -6.41 -12.11 -0.63
N ALA A 71 -6.07 -13.40 -0.64
CA ALA A 71 -6.97 -14.44 -0.15
C ALA A 71 -7.27 -14.31 1.35
N CYS A 72 -6.25 -14.06 2.19
CA CYS A 72 -6.43 -13.82 3.62
C CYS A 72 -7.31 -12.60 3.92
N CYS A 73 -7.15 -11.53 3.14
CA CYS A 73 -7.81 -10.26 3.36
C CYS A 73 -9.18 -10.15 2.65
N THR A 74 -9.54 -11.14 1.82
CA THR A 74 -10.84 -11.16 1.16
C THR A 74 -11.98 -11.14 2.18
N LYS A 75 -13.08 -10.47 1.86
CA LYS A 75 -14.22 -10.20 2.76
C LYS A 75 -13.96 -9.17 3.88
N ASN A 76 -12.72 -8.72 4.08
CA ASN A 76 -12.45 -7.63 5.00
C ASN A 76 -12.71 -6.29 4.32
N LYS A 77 -13.45 -5.41 4.98
CA LYS A 77 -13.92 -4.15 4.38
C LYS A 77 -12.83 -3.12 4.05
N TYR A 78 -11.62 -3.26 4.62
CA TYR A 78 -10.50 -2.34 4.42
C TYR A 78 -9.53 -2.78 3.34
N PHE A 79 -9.75 -3.95 2.73
CA PHE A 79 -8.88 -4.50 1.70
C PHE A 79 -9.65 -4.80 0.41
N ASN A 80 -8.96 -4.74 -0.72
CA ASN A 80 -9.56 -5.13 -1.98
C ASN A 80 -9.92 -6.62 -1.95
N GLU A 81 -11.13 -6.90 -2.37
CA GLU A 81 -11.65 -8.27 -2.41
C GLU A 81 -11.15 -9.00 -3.65
N ALA A 82 -10.46 -10.11 -3.43
CA ALA A 82 -10.14 -11.05 -4.49
C ALA A 82 -11.34 -11.97 -4.72
N LEU A 83 -11.75 -12.07 -5.98
CA LEU A 83 -12.91 -12.87 -6.41
C LEU A 83 -12.47 -14.21 -6.98
N ASP A 84 -11.35 -14.23 -7.71
CA ASP A 84 -10.82 -15.43 -8.33
C ASP A 84 -9.37 -15.26 -8.75
N ILE A 85 -8.69 -16.38 -9.02
CA ILE A 85 -7.31 -16.44 -9.48
C ILE A 85 -7.16 -17.59 -10.46
N PHE A 86 -6.50 -17.37 -11.60
CA PHE A 86 -6.21 -18.46 -12.53
C PHE A 86 -4.94 -18.20 -13.34
N LEU A 87 -4.35 -19.31 -13.84
CA LEU A 87 -3.21 -19.28 -14.76
C LEU A 87 -3.70 -19.20 -16.20
N SER A 88 -2.95 -18.51 -17.07
CA SER A 88 -3.12 -18.67 -18.53
C SER A 88 -2.78 -20.10 -18.95
N GLU A 89 -3.36 -20.57 -20.05
CA GLU A 89 -3.11 -21.92 -20.58
C GLU A 89 -1.61 -22.20 -20.80
N ASP A 90 -0.86 -21.20 -21.25
CA ASP A 90 0.59 -21.28 -21.44
C ASP A 90 1.40 -21.10 -20.16
N CYS A 91 0.75 -20.94 -19.01
CA CYS A 91 1.34 -20.69 -17.68
C CYS A 91 2.32 -19.49 -17.63
N ARG A 92 2.24 -18.54 -18.56
CA ARG A 92 3.09 -17.34 -18.57
C ARG A 92 2.53 -16.21 -17.72
N TYR A 93 1.23 -16.22 -17.48
CA TYR A 93 0.53 -15.17 -16.77
C TYR A 93 -0.36 -15.74 -15.69
N LEU A 94 -0.40 -15.04 -14.56
CA LEU A 94 -1.40 -15.21 -13.54
C LEU A 94 -2.42 -14.07 -13.66
N HIS A 95 -3.69 -14.40 -13.58
CA HIS A 95 -4.79 -13.45 -13.57
C HIS A 95 -5.42 -13.41 -12.18
N LEU A 96 -5.28 -12.29 -11.52
CA LEU A 96 -5.92 -12.02 -10.22
C LEU A 96 -7.14 -11.15 -10.46
N ILE A 97 -8.32 -11.68 -10.18
CA ILE A 97 -9.59 -11.02 -10.35
C ILE A 97 -9.97 -10.34 -9.05
N LEU A 98 -10.07 -9.03 -9.06
CA LEU A 98 -10.46 -8.23 -7.91
C LEU A 98 -11.82 -7.57 -8.16
N ARG A 99 -12.60 -7.38 -7.09
CA ARG A 99 -13.73 -6.45 -7.15
C ARG A 99 -13.20 -5.06 -7.45
N ASN A 100 -13.86 -4.34 -8.37
CA ASN A 100 -13.48 -2.95 -8.59
C ASN A 100 -14.03 -2.09 -7.43
N GLU A 101 -13.12 -1.50 -6.68
CA GLU A 101 -13.45 -0.69 -5.49
C GLU A 101 -13.33 0.82 -5.77
N GLY A 102 -13.41 1.22 -7.03
CA GLY A 102 -13.28 2.62 -7.46
C GLY A 102 -11.91 2.92 -8.08
N CYS A 103 -11.44 4.16 -7.96
CA CYS A 103 -10.13 4.57 -8.46
C CYS A 103 -9.08 4.59 -7.34
N ASN A 104 -7.80 4.47 -7.71
CA ASN A 104 -6.73 4.66 -6.73
C ASN A 104 -6.58 6.16 -6.37
N LEU A 105 -6.00 6.43 -5.19
CA LEU A 105 -5.88 7.81 -4.69
C LEU A 105 -4.97 8.70 -5.56
N ASN A 106 -4.01 8.13 -6.27
CA ASN A 106 -3.17 8.91 -7.19
C ASN A 106 -3.99 9.48 -8.35
N ASP A 107 -4.84 8.65 -8.97
CA ASP A 107 -5.75 9.09 -10.03
C ASP A 107 -6.83 10.01 -9.49
N PHE A 108 -7.30 9.75 -8.27
CA PHE A 108 -8.29 10.58 -7.59
C PHE A 108 -7.77 12.00 -7.32
N ILE A 109 -6.55 12.15 -6.80
CA ILE A 109 -5.91 13.47 -6.62
C ILE A 109 -5.80 14.20 -7.95
N ASN A 110 -5.31 13.54 -9.00
CA ASN A 110 -5.15 14.14 -10.33
C ASN A 110 -6.49 14.61 -10.90
N TYR A 111 -7.57 13.88 -10.65
CA TYR A 111 -8.93 14.27 -11.06
C TYR A 111 -9.43 15.50 -10.27
N ILE A 112 -9.24 15.52 -8.95
CA ILE A 112 -9.73 16.58 -8.07
C ILE A 112 -8.93 17.88 -8.22
N ASN A 113 -7.63 17.83 -8.55
CA ASN A 113 -6.79 19.01 -8.76
C ASN A 113 -7.42 20.05 -9.71
N ASN A 114 -8.33 19.61 -10.56
CA ASN A 114 -9.08 20.47 -11.48
C ASN A 114 -10.43 20.94 -10.91
N ASN A 115 -10.98 20.33 -9.84
CA ASN A 115 -12.39 20.52 -9.48
C ASN A 115 -12.73 20.53 -7.98
N GLY A 116 -11.77 20.40 -7.05
CA GLY A 116 -12.15 20.29 -5.64
C GLY A 116 -11.02 20.39 -4.61
N ASN A 117 -11.41 20.32 -3.33
CA ASN A 117 -10.50 20.36 -2.19
C ASN A 117 -10.68 19.11 -1.34
N LEU A 118 -9.58 18.38 -1.11
CA LEU A 118 -9.55 17.13 -0.35
C LEU A 118 -9.54 17.33 1.16
N ILE A 119 -9.28 18.54 1.66
CA ILE A 119 -9.04 18.82 3.08
C ILE A 119 -10.10 18.18 3.98
N ASN A 120 -11.37 18.29 3.62
CA ASN A 120 -12.48 17.82 4.47
C ASN A 120 -12.62 16.28 4.50
N ILE A 121 -12.18 15.58 3.47
CA ILE A 121 -12.30 14.09 3.38
C ILE A 121 -11.00 13.37 3.74
N THR A 122 -9.88 14.07 3.73
CA THR A 122 -8.56 13.51 4.01
C THR A 122 -8.49 12.78 5.37
N PRO A 123 -9.01 13.32 6.49
CA PRO A 123 -9.04 12.59 7.77
C PRO A 123 -9.81 11.28 7.69
N SER A 124 -10.93 11.23 6.95
CA SER A 124 -11.69 9.99 6.76
C SER A 124 -10.93 8.96 5.94
N ILE A 125 -10.23 9.40 4.90
CA ILE A 125 -9.45 8.50 4.05
C ILE A 125 -8.35 7.84 4.87
N ILE A 126 -7.52 8.65 5.53
CA ILE A 126 -6.37 8.11 6.29
C ILE A 126 -6.81 7.28 7.49
N PHE A 127 -7.93 7.62 8.14
CA PHE A 127 -8.50 6.82 9.21
C PHE A 127 -8.84 5.41 8.74
N GLN A 128 -9.43 5.25 7.56
CA GLN A 128 -9.74 3.96 6.99
C GLN A 128 -8.48 3.17 6.59
N VAL A 129 -7.46 3.85 6.03
CA VAL A 129 -6.15 3.24 5.73
C VAL A 129 -5.53 2.69 7.00
N VAL A 130 -5.47 3.48 8.08
CA VAL A 130 -4.84 3.06 9.34
C VAL A 130 -5.65 1.95 10.03
N ASN A 131 -6.98 1.90 9.87
CA ASN A 131 -7.76 0.74 10.32
C ASN A 131 -7.31 -0.56 9.63
N GLY A 132 -7.09 -0.54 8.32
CA GLY A 132 -6.55 -1.68 7.60
C GLY A 132 -5.15 -2.06 8.08
N LEU A 133 -4.28 -1.07 8.31
CA LEU A 133 -2.93 -1.31 8.85
C LEU A 133 -2.98 -1.92 10.25
N GLU A 134 -3.85 -1.45 11.13
CA GLU A 134 -3.99 -2.01 12.49
C GLU A 134 -4.35 -3.48 12.46
N ILE A 135 -5.20 -3.91 11.52
CA ILE A 135 -5.55 -5.33 11.34
C ILE A 135 -4.32 -6.16 10.94
N LEU A 136 -3.50 -5.68 10.02
CA LEU A 136 -2.23 -6.35 9.66
C LEU A 136 -1.27 -6.37 10.85
N HIS A 137 -1.09 -5.23 11.51
CA HIS A 137 -0.18 -5.05 12.62
C HIS A 137 -0.52 -5.94 13.83
N LYS A 138 -1.81 -6.16 14.11
CA LYS A 138 -2.27 -7.12 15.15
C LYS A 138 -1.90 -8.56 14.82
N ASN A 139 -1.82 -8.90 13.55
CA ASN A 139 -1.37 -10.20 13.07
C ASN A 139 0.15 -10.29 12.87
N ASN A 140 0.91 -9.33 13.41
CA ASN A 140 2.37 -9.23 13.26
C ASN A 140 2.83 -9.18 11.80
N LEU A 141 2.03 -8.55 10.95
CA LEU A 141 2.28 -8.33 9.54
C LEU A 141 2.53 -6.84 9.29
N SER A 142 3.34 -6.52 8.27
CA SER A 142 3.50 -5.18 7.72
C SER A 142 3.21 -5.20 6.22
N HIS A 143 2.56 -4.15 5.72
CA HIS A 143 2.19 -4.04 4.31
C HIS A 143 3.40 -3.75 3.43
N ASN A 144 4.27 -2.86 3.89
CA ASN A 144 5.56 -2.48 3.29
C ASN A 144 5.51 -1.72 1.94
N ASP A 145 4.32 -1.45 1.38
CA ASP A 145 4.17 -0.65 0.15
C ASP A 145 2.89 0.22 0.17
N ILE A 146 2.64 0.89 1.30
CA ILE A 146 1.57 1.89 1.41
C ILE A 146 1.94 3.12 0.58
N LYS A 147 1.06 3.46 -0.36
CA LYS A 147 1.17 4.61 -1.28
C LYS A 147 -0.17 4.92 -1.93
N LEU A 148 -0.30 6.09 -2.53
CA LEU A 148 -1.55 6.53 -3.19
C LEU A 148 -2.08 5.51 -4.21
N SER A 149 -1.21 4.90 -5.03
CA SER A 149 -1.64 3.95 -6.06
C SER A 149 -2.06 2.56 -5.54
N ASN A 150 -1.79 2.25 -4.26
CA ASN A 150 -2.22 1.02 -3.60
C ASN A 150 -3.44 1.23 -2.68
N ILE A 151 -4.04 2.40 -2.69
CA ILE A 151 -5.22 2.75 -1.91
C ILE A 151 -6.32 3.16 -2.87
N ASN A 152 -7.43 2.41 -2.87
CA ASN A 152 -8.58 2.67 -3.71
C ASN A 152 -9.67 3.39 -2.91
N ILE A 153 -10.40 4.28 -3.58
CA ILE A 153 -11.54 4.99 -3.02
C ILE A 153 -12.76 4.81 -3.92
N SER A 154 -13.88 4.45 -3.32
CA SER A 154 -15.16 4.33 -4.03
C SER A 154 -15.90 5.67 -4.08
N GLU A 155 -16.93 5.75 -4.93
CA GLU A 155 -17.82 6.92 -5.07
C GLU A 155 -18.52 7.31 -3.76
N VAL A 156 -18.66 6.36 -2.82
CA VAL A 156 -19.27 6.60 -1.49
C VAL A 156 -18.23 6.82 -0.38
N GLY A 157 -16.96 7.04 -0.75
CA GLY A 157 -15.88 7.34 0.21
C GLY A 157 -15.36 6.13 0.99
N LYS A 158 -15.68 4.90 0.57
CA LYS A 158 -15.06 3.70 1.14
C LYS A 158 -13.64 3.55 0.62
N VAL A 159 -12.71 3.28 1.51
CA VAL A 159 -11.27 3.15 1.20
C VAL A 159 -10.84 1.71 1.41
N LYS A 160 -10.06 1.20 0.47
CA LYS A 160 -9.52 -0.16 0.50
C LYS A 160 -8.05 -0.20 0.09
N ILE A 161 -7.28 -0.97 0.83
CA ILE A 161 -5.85 -1.20 0.58
C ILE A 161 -5.68 -2.39 -0.38
N SER A 162 -4.71 -2.26 -1.27
CA SER A 162 -4.31 -3.27 -2.27
C SER A 162 -2.79 -3.33 -2.39
N GLY A 163 -2.24 -4.23 -3.23
CA GLY A 163 -0.81 -4.27 -3.54
C GLY A 163 0.03 -5.01 -2.49
N PHE A 164 -0.34 -6.24 -2.16
CA PHE A 164 0.26 -7.05 -1.09
C PHE A 164 1.61 -7.71 -1.44
N ILE A 165 2.21 -7.39 -2.57
CA ILE A 165 3.46 -8.05 -3.02
C ILE A 165 4.61 -7.95 -2.01
N SER A 166 4.66 -6.85 -1.26
CA SER A 166 5.67 -6.59 -0.23
C SER A 166 5.23 -6.98 1.18
N THR A 167 3.97 -7.42 1.35
CA THR A 167 3.40 -7.75 2.66
C THR A 167 4.10 -8.97 3.25
N ALA A 168 4.51 -8.87 4.50
CA ALA A 168 5.26 -9.94 5.16
C ALA A 168 5.15 -9.84 6.69
N LYS A 169 5.64 -10.87 7.38
CA LYS A 169 5.87 -10.79 8.83
C LYS A 169 6.85 -9.67 9.15
N VAL A 170 6.57 -8.97 10.22
CA VAL A 170 7.43 -7.90 10.74
C VAL A 170 8.86 -8.41 10.90
N SER A 171 9.80 -7.58 10.50
CA SER A 171 11.26 -7.83 10.56
C SER A 171 11.80 -8.98 9.69
N THR A 172 11.00 -9.57 8.80
CA THR A 172 11.47 -10.64 7.90
C THR A 172 11.94 -10.14 6.53
N VAL A 173 11.56 -8.92 6.13
CA VAL A 173 11.89 -8.34 4.83
C VAL A 173 12.71 -7.06 5.03
N LYS A 174 13.76 -6.88 4.25
CA LYS A 174 14.61 -5.68 4.25
C LYS A 174 14.36 -4.76 3.06
N TYR A 175 13.94 -5.33 1.94
CA TYR A 175 13.78 -4.61 0.67
C TYR A 175 12.33 -4.68 0.21
N GLY A 176 11.94 -3.73 -0.62
CA GLY A 176 10.59 -3.59 -1.15
C GLY A 176 10.00 -2.22 -0.83
N GLY A 177 8.83 -1.97 -1.37
CA GLY A 177 8.15 -0.68 -1.26
C GLY A 177 8.59 0.31 -2.34
N THR A 178 8.09 1.53 -2.24
CA THR A 178 8.21 2.57 -3.27
C THR A 178 8.98 3.77 -2.73
N ASN A 179 10.02 4.20 -3.45
CA ASN A 179 10.75 5.42 -3.13
C ASN A 179 9.78 6.60 -2.96
N GLY A 180 10.05 7.45 -1.98
CA GLY A 180 9.16 8.55 -1.61
C GLY A 180 8.19 8.19 -0.49
N TYR A 181 7.91 6.90 -0.25
CA TYR A 181 7.08 6.43 0.87
C TYR A 181 7.89 5.65 1.92
N LEU A 182 9.16 5.32 1.63
CA LEU A 182 10.03 4.58 2.54
C LEU A 182 10.44 5.43 3.73
N SER A 183 10.39 4.83 4.92
CA SER A 183 10.91 5.46 6.15
C SER A 183 12.43 5.65 6.11
N PRO A 184 12.99 6.51 6.97
CA PRO A 184 14.44 6.64 7.11
C PRO A 184 15.16 5.33 7.34
N GLN A 185 14.58 4.44 8.15
CA GLN A 185 15.10 3.11 8.47
C GLN A 185 15.10 2.19 7.25
N ALA A 186 13.99 2.18 6.52
CA ALA A 186 13.84 1.39 5.31
C ALA A 186 14.79 1.85 4.19
N LEU A 187 15.00 3.16 4.02
CA LEU A 187 15.98 3.72 3.09
C LEU A 187 17.42 3.29 3.42
N LEU A 188 17.72 3.02 4.68
CA LEU A 188 19.01 2.52 5.14
C LEU A 188 19.10 0.97 5.14
N GLY A 189 18.10 0.28 4.58
CA GLY A 189 18.11 -1.18 4.45
C GLY A 189 17.87 -1.94 5.75
N LYS A 190 17.24 -1.30 6.76
CA LYS A 190 16.79 -2.01 7.96
C LYS A 190 15.63 -2.94 7.63
N SER A 191 15.43 -3.96 8.48
CA SER A 191 14.26 -4.83 8.39
C SER A 191 12.98 -4.02 8.57
N ARG A 192 11.97 -4.31 7.74
CA ARG A 192 10.70 -3.60 7.70
C ARG A 192 9.87 -3.88 8.94
N THR A 193 9.25 -2.85 9.47
CA THR A 193 8.47 -2.89 10.70
C THR A 193 7.08 -2.24 10.52
N LYS A 194 6.24 -2.32 11.56
CA LYS A 194 4.91 -1.67 11.57
C LYS A 194 5.04 -0.15 11.49
N GLU A 195 6.07 0.40 12.09
CA GLU A 195 6.38 1.83 12.12
C GLU A 195 6.73 2.36 10.70
N ASP A 196 7.24 1.50 9.81
CA ASP A 196 7.48 1.88 8.41
C ASP A 196 6.17 2.09 7.65
N ASP A 197 5.15 1.27 7.90
CA ASP A 197 3.81 1.48 7.33
C ASP A 197 3.19 2.79 7.84
N MET A 198 3.40 3.12 9.11
CA MET A 198 2.89 4.37 9.70
C MET A 198 3.58 5.61 9.14
N TRP A 199 4.89 5.53 8.86
CA TRP A 199 5.58 6.57 8.08
C TRP A 199 4.95 6.73 6.70
N SER A 200 4.77 5.64 5.96
CA SER A 200 4.16 5.66 4.62
C SER A 200 2.75 6.24 4.65
N ALA A 201 1.95 5.91 5.67
CA ALA A 201 0.63 6.52 5.90
C ALA A 201 0.73 8.02 6.17
N GLY A 202 1.76 8.47 6.89
CA GLY A 202 2.06 9.89 7.12
C GLY A 202 2.37 10.64 5.82
N VAL A 203 3.13 10.02 4.91
CA VAL A 203 3.40 10.58 3.58
C VAL A 203 2.11 10.70 2.78
N VAL A 204 1.30 9.63 2.72
CA VAL A 204 -0.01 9.66 2.05
C VAL A 204 -0.91 10.76 2.63
N TYR A 205 -0.93 10.92 3.96
CA TYR A 205 -1.72 11.94 4.64
C TYR A 205 -1.32 13.35 4.23
N LEU A 206 -0.01 13.60 4.19
CA LEU A 206 0.54 14.88 3.73
C LEU A 206 0.23 15.15 2.26
N GLU A 207 0.41 14.15 1.38
CA GLU A 207 0.11 14.26 -0.04
C GLU A 207 -1.35 14.59 -0.32
N LEU A 208 -2.28 13.98 0.42
CA LEU A 208 -3.71 14.26 0.34
C LEU A 208 -4.04 15.70 0.76
N PHE A 209 -3.48 16.19 1.87
CA PHE A 209 -3.69 17.58 2.31
C PHE A 209 -3.09 18.60 1.34
N LYS A 210 -1.94 18.30 0.78
CA LYS A 210 -1.26 19.19 -0.17
C LYS A 210 -1.80 19.07 -1.60
N ASN A 211 -2.56 18.01 -1.85
CA ASN A 211 -3.04 17.66 -3.19
C ASN A 211 -1.87 17.49 -4.19
N ILE A 212 -0.74 16.97 -3.72
CA ILE A 212 0.52 16.82 -4.48
C ILE A 212 1.04 15.40 -4.31
N PRO A 213 0.89 14.52 -5.32
CA PRO A 213 1.52 13.19 -5.30
C PRO A 213 3.05 13.28 -5.38
N GLY A 214 3.75 12.40 -4.67
CA GLY A 214 5.19 12.26 -4.78
C GLY A 214 5.99 13.36 -4.06
N ILE A 215 5.48 13.90 -2.95
CA ILE A 215 6.17 14.98 -2.19
C ILE A 215 7.60 14.62 -1.84
N PHE A 216 7.87 13.39 -1.39
CA PHE A 216 9.21 12.92 -1.04
C PHE A 216 9.88 12.12 -2.17
N TYR A 217 9.27 12.08 -3.35
CA TYR A 217 9.83 11.35 -4.47
C TYR A 217 11.00 12.11 -5.10
N VAL A 218 12.13 11.44 -5.22
CA VAL A 218 13.29 11.93 -5.97
C VAL A 218 13.82 10.84 -6.90
N LYS A 219 14.09 11.22 -8.14
CA LYS A 219 14.67 10.31 -9.13
C LYS A 219 16.19 10.38 -9.04
N ILE A 220 16.79 9.34 -8.50
CA ILE A 220 18.26 9.20 -8.39
C ILE A 220 18.69 7.98 -9.23
N ASN A 221 19.73 8.18 -10.06
CA ASN A 221 20.36 7.09 -10.82
C ASN A 221 21.49 6.47 -9.97
N GLY A 222 21.64 5.14 -10.01
CA GLY A 222 22.72 4.44 -9.31
C GLY A 222 22.28 3.17 -8.57
N ASP A 223 23.18 2.59 -7.77
CA ASP A 223 22.96 1.41 -6.95
C ASP A 223 21.90 1.66 -5.85
N ILE A 224 21.10 0.63 -5.53
CA ILE A 224 19.97 0.72 -4.59
C ILE A 224 20.41 1.20 -3.20
N TYR A 225 21.57 0.75 -2.71
CA TYR A 225 22.07 1.12 -1.37
C TYR A 225 22.57 2.55 -1.30
N ALA A 226 23.26 2.99 -2.35
CA ALA A 226 23.70 4.38 -2.48
C ALA A 226 22.52 5.33 -2.65
N LYS A 227 21.47 4.88 -3.37
CA LYS A 227 20.23 5.63 -3.57
C LYS A 227 19.50 5.90 -2.26
N GLY A 228 19.37 4.91 -1.36
CA GLY A 228 18.66 5.08 -0.10
C GLY A 228 19.25 6.22 0.75
N LYS A 229 20.58 6.27 0.90
CA LYS A 229 21.26 7.35 1.62
C LYS A 229 21.04 8.72 0.98
N LEU A 230 21.12 8.80 -0.34
CA LEU A 230 20.93 10.05 -1.08
C LEU A 230 19.48 10.54 -1.01
N ILE A 231 18.52 9.63 -1.08
CA ILE A 231 17.09 9.96 -0.90
C ILE A 231 16.85 10.46 0.53
N LEU A 232 17.41 9.78 1.53
CA LEU A 232 17.28 10.19 2.92
C LEU A 232 17.93 11.55 3.15
N GLN A 233 19.14 11.79 2.62
CA GLN A 233 19.78 13.09 2.68
C GLN A 233 18.89 14.18 2.09
N TYR A 234 18.34 13.96 0.88
CA TYR A 234 17.42 14.88 0.24
C TYR A 234 16.18 15.17 1.09
N ILE A 235 15.59 14.14 1.70
CA ILE A 235 14.43 14.30 2.60
C ILE A 235 14.81 15.16 3.81
N LEU A 236 15.93 14.87 4.47
CA LEU A 236 16.37 15.59 5.65
C LEU A 236 16.67 17.07 5.33
N GLU A 237 17.41 17.34 4.25
CA GLU A 237 17.78 18.70 3.84
C GLU A 237 16.57 19.55 3.43
N ASN A 238 15.63 18.99 2.73
CA ASN A 238 14.54 19.77 2.14
C ASN A 238 13.29 19.88 3.01
N PHE A 239 13.03 18.87 3.85
CA PHE A 239 11.75 18.77 4.56
C PHE A 239 11.87 18.80 6.08
N TYR A 240 13.08 18.75 6.65
CA TYR A 240 13.28 18.79 8.09
C TYR A 240 14.21 19.94 8.50
N ASP A 241 13.86 20.55 9.64
CA ASP A 241 14.77 21.34 10.43
C ASP A 241 15.42 20.41 11.44
N ILE A 242 16.75 20.31 11.44
CA ILE A 242 17.50 19.41 12.31
C ILE A 242 18.39 20.23 13.23
N LYS A 243 18.31 19.93 14.53
CA LYS A 243 19.16 20.49 15.57
C LYS A 243 20.05 19.39 16.12
N TYR A 244 21.34 19.62 16.12
CA TYR A 244 22.34 18.77 16.75
C TYR A 244 22.57 19.17 18.22
N HIS A 245 22.90 18.24 19.11
CA HIS A 245 22.88 18.41 20.56
C HIS A 245 23.66 19.63 20.96
N ASP A 246 24.17 20.48 20.87
CA ASP A 246 24.83 21.70 21.35
C ASP A 246 24.93 22.84 20.31
N GLN A 247 24.23 22.67 19.17
CA GLN A 247 24.23 23.67 18.12
C GLN A 247 22.80 24.04 17.71
N GLU A 248 22.54 25.34 17.63
CA GLU A 248 21.30 25.83 17.06
C GLU A 248 21.15 25.40 15.58
N TRP A 249 19.92 25.37 15.08
CA TRP A 249 19.60 25.13 13.67
C TRP A 249 20.55 25.91 12.77
N ASN A 250 21.40 25.21 12.01
CA ASN A 250 22.52 25.81 11.32
C ASN A 250 22.64 25.22 9.91
N GLU A 251 22.96 26.07 8.92
CA GLU A 251 23.18 25.70 7.53
C GLU A 251 24.36 24.72 7.30
N ASN A 252 25.20 24.52 8.31
CA ASN A 252 26.39 23.67 8.24
C ASN A 252 26.21 22.28 8.85
N ILE A 253 24.96 21.81 9.00
CA ILE A 253 24.70 20.46 9.52
C ILE A 253 25.32 19.41 8.60
N ASN A 254 26.09 18.50 9.18
CA ASN A 254 26.61 17.36 8.46
C ASN A 254 25.59 16.23 8.40
N TYR A 255 24.79 16.20 7.33
CA TYR A 255 23.78 15.15 7.13
C TYR A 255 24.34 13.74 7.08
N LYS A 256 25.64 13.54 6.79
CA LYS A 256 26.27 12.22 6.86
C LYS A 256 26.30 11.70 8.30
N ASP A 257 26.52 12.57 9.27
CA ASP A 257 26.48 12.18 10.67
C ASP A 257 25.07 11.85 11.11
N ILE A 258 24.06 12.66 10.73
CA ILE A 258 22.67 12.37 11.00
C ILE A 258 22.27 11.00 10.43
N ILE A 259 22.63 10.70 9.17
CA ILE A 259 22.38 9.41 8.55
C ILE A 259 23.08 8.27 9.31
N ASN A 260 24.30 8.49 9.81
CA ASN A 260 25.01 7.52 10.62
C ASN A 260 24.31 7.27 11.96
N TYR A 261 23.82 8.31 12.65
CA TYR A 261 23.05 8.17 13.88
C TYR A 261 21.74 7.40 13.65
N ILE A 262 20.97 7.74 12.62
CA ILE A 262 19.75 6.98 12.24
C ILE A 262 20.12 5.52 11.96
N ASN A 263 21.24 5.28 11.27
CA ASN A 263 21.68 3.93 10.95
C ASN A 263 22.08 3.12 12.19
N ARG A 264 22.60 3.76 13.22
CA ARG A 264 22.94 3.12 14.50
C ARG A 264 21.77 3.06 15.49
N GLY A 265 20.70 3.79 15.25
CA GLY A 265 19.56 3.92 16.17
C GLY A 265 19.82 4.95 17.30
N GLU A 266 20.73 5.87 17.09
CA GLU A 266 21.14 6.91 18.04
C GLU A 266 20.30 8.19 17.87
N TYR A 267 18.98 8.08 17.98
CA TYR A 267 18.04 9.19 17.72
C TYR A 267 18.09 10.31 18.76
N ASN A 268 18.66 10.07 19.92
CA ASN A 268 18.86 11.06 20.96
C ASN A 268 20.02 12.05 20.66
N GLU A 269 20.82 11.80 19.62
CA GLU A 269 21.92 12.65 19.22
C GLU A 269 21.48 13.91 18.44
N PHE A 270 20.24 13.95 17.98
CA PHE A 270 19.68 15.08 17.25
C PHE A 270 18.16 15.22 17.49
N GLU A 271 17.64 16.43 17.29
CA GLU A 271 16.20 16.70 17.21
C GLU A 271 15.84 17.03 15.78
N SER A 272 14.66 16.58 15.34
CA SER A 272 14.14 16.84 13.99
C SER A 272 12.71 17.36 14.05
N LYS A 273 12.38 18.29 13.17
CA LYS A 273 11.01 18.79 13.00
C LYS A 273 10.72 18.97 11.53
N LEU A 274 9.52 18.60 11.09
CA LEU A 274 9.05 18.97 9.76
C LEU A 274 9.02 20.47 9.61
N LYS A 275 9.55 20.98 8.49
CA LYS A 275 9.56 22.41 8.17
C LYS A 275 8.13 22.97 8.11
N THR A 276 7.93 24.13 8.72
CA THR A 276 6.61 24.76 8.85
C THR A 276 5.95 25.06 7.51
N ASN A 277 6.72 25.42 6.48
CA ASN A 277 6.22 25.68 5.14
C ASN A 277 5.56 24.46 4.51
N LEU A 278 6.05 23.26 4.79
CA LEU A 278 5.45 22.01 4.34
C LEU A 278 4.03 21.81 4.91
N LEU A 279 3.79 22.29 6.11
CA LEU A 279 2.52 22.16 6.83
C LEU A 279 1.58 23.37 6.67
N THR A 280 1.94 24.37 5.86
CA THR A 280 1.09 25.54 5.60
C THR A 280 -0.26 25.12 5.00
N GLY A 281 -1.35 25.71 5.50
CA GLY A 281 -2.72 25.42 5.02
C GLY A 281 -3.36 24.17 5.62
N ILE A 282 -2.68 23.46 6.53
CA ILE A 282 -3.22 22.35 7.32
C ILE A 282 -3.58 22.90 8.69
N ASP A 283 -4.71 22.48 9.29
CA ASP A 283 -5.08 22.88 10.65
C ASP A 283 -4.16 22.24 11.70
N ASP A 284 -4.18 22.74 12.92
CA ASP A 284 -3.17 22.38 13.93
C ASP A 284 -3.33 20.95 14.43
N GLU A 285 -4.55 20.39 14.50
CA GLU A 285 -4.75 19.00 14.90
C GLU A 285 -4.17 18.03 13.87
N ASN A 286 -4.43 18.28 12.59
CA ASN A 286 -3.89 17.47 11.49
C ASN A 286 -2.37 17.66 11.33
N LYS A 287 -1.83 18.87 11.54
CA LYS A 287 -0.38 19.11 11.57
C LYS A 287 0.31 18.24 12.62
N GLU A 288 -0.26 18.19 13.82
CA GLU A 288 0.33 17.43 14.93
C GLU A 288 0.34 15.93 14.63
N ILE A 289 -0.72 15.42 14.01
CA ILE A 289 -0.78 14.01 13.60
C ILE A 289 0.28 13.71 12.53
N ILE A 290 0.38 14.55 11.50
CA ILE A 290 1.37 14.38 10.44
C ILE A 290 2.80 14.38 10.99
N LYS A 291 3.12 15.31 11.92
CA LYS A 291 4.43 15.34 12.57
C LYS A 291 4.74 14.06 13.31
N LYS A 292 3.78 13.51 14.04
CA LYS A 292 3.94 12.26 14.79
C LYS A 292 4.05 11.02 13.90
N LEU A 293 3.40 11.03 12.74
CA LEU A 293 3.54 9.96 11.74
C LEU A 293 4.87 10.02 11.02
N LEU A 294 5.35 11.23 10.71
CA LEU A 294 6.63 11.48 10.04
C LEU A 294 7.76 11.74 11.04
N GLU A 295 7.68 11.18 12.25
CA GLU A 295 8.75 11.18 13.22
C GLU A 295 9.90 10.29 12.74
N ILE A 296 11.13 10.81 12.78
CA ILE A 296 12.32 10.07 12.32
C ILE A 296 12.61 8.89 13.26
N ASP A 297 12.48 9.11 14.57
CA ASP A 297 12.61 8.07 15.58
C ASP A 297 11.40 7.11 15.53
N PRO A 298 11.56 5.84 15.15
CA PRO A 298 10.45 4.90 15.03
C PRO A 298 9.75 4.63 16.37
N ASP A 299 10.47 4.73 17.50
CA ASP A 299 9.91 4.47 18.84
C ASP A 299 8.99 5.62 19.30
N LYS A 300 9.15 6.82 18.73
CA LYS A 300 8.29 7.99 18.96
C LYS A 300 7.20 8.14 17.91
N ARG A 301 7.28 7.39 16.81
CA ARG A 301 6.29 7.42 15.73
C ARG A 301 4.98 6.84 16.21
N LEU A 302 3.85 7.45 15.83
CA LEU A 302 2.52 6.92 16.15
C LEU A 302 2.36 5.49 15.64
N THR A 303 1.93 4.60 16.51
CA THR A 303 1.40 3.28 16.11
C THR A 303 -0.01 3.44 15.51
N ALA A 304 -0.48 2.43 14.79
CA ALA A 304 -1.84 2.43 14.24
C ALA A 304 -2.89 2.55 15.35
N GLU A 305 -2.72 1.82 16.46
CA GLU A 305 -3.60 1.89 17.62
C GLU A 305 -3.65 3.31 18.23
N GLN A 306 -2.47 3.93 18.44
CA GLN A 306 -2.41 5.29 18.98
C GLN A 306 -3.10 6.30 18.05
N PHE A 307 -2.85 6.18 16.74
CA PHE A 307 -3.47 7.03 15.73
C PHE A 307 -5.00 6.94 15.77
N LEU A 308 -5.56 5.72 15.76
CA LEU A 308 -7.01 5.49 15.78
C LEU A 308 -7.69 6.02 17.06
N ASN A 309 -6.93 6.16 18.15
CA ASN A 309 -7.38 6.71 19.41
C ASN A 309 -7.20 8.22 19.57
N MET A 310 -6.69 8.92 18.57
CA MET A 310 -6.50 10.38 18.61
C MET A 310 -7.83 11.12 18.80
N PRO A 311 -7.85 12.22 19.58
CA PRO A 311 -9.06 13.01 19.84
C PRO A 311 -9.78 13.47 18.57
N LEU A 312 -9.04 13.90 17.54
CA LEU A 312 -9.61 14.31 16.25
C LEU A 312 -10.62 13.31 15.70
N PHE A 313 -10.25 12.03 15.63
CA PHE A 313 -11.10 11.01 15.02
C PHE A 313 -12.31 10.67 15.91
N LYS A 314 -12.14 10.70 17.23
CA LYS A 314 -13.25 10.55 18.18
C LYS A 314 -14.25 11.69 18.06
N ASN A 315 -13.77 12.94 17.95
CA ASN A 315 -14.60 14.13 17.79
C ASN A 315 -15.38 14.12 16.47
N LEU A 316 -14.78 13.57 15.40
CA LEU A 316 -15.44 13.35 14.11
C LEU A 316 -16.40 12.17 14.10
N GLY A 317 -16.53 11.44 15.23
CA GLY A 317 -17.41 10.29 15.37
C GLY A 317 -16.88 9.01 14.69
N TYR A 318 -15.62 8.97 14.29
CA TYR A 318 -15.01 7.78 13.71
C TYR A 318 -14.78 6.72 14.80
N LYS A 319 -15.13 5.49 14.48
CA LYS A 319 -14.94 4.36 15.39
C LYS A 319 -14.06 3.31 14.72
N PHE A 320 -13.07 2.85 15.45
CA PHE A 320 -12.35 1.64 15.08
C PHE A 320 -13.31 0.46 15.07
N GLU A 321 -13.35 -0.26 13.99
CA GLU A 321 -14.09 -1.50 13.88
C GLU A 321 -13.12 -2.65 13.82
N ASN A 322 -13.12 -3.46 14.87
CA ASN A 322 -12.33 -4.67 14.88
C ASN A 322 -12.89 -5.63 13.83
N SER A 323 -12.10 -5.95 12.85
CA SER A 323 -12.42 -6.95 11.83
C SER A 323 -11.21 -7.86 11.64
N GLU A 324 -11.45 -9.12 11.34
CA GLU A 324 -10.41 -10.12 11.22
C GLU A 324 -10.07 -10.40 9.76
N ILE A 325 -8.89 -10.96 9.55
CA ILE A 325 -8.46 -11.55 8.29
C ILE A 325 -8.24 -13.05 8.48
N ASN A 326 -8.35 -13.82 7.42
CA ASN A 326 -8.16 -15.28 7.46
C ASN A 326 -6.66 -15.65 7.44
N TYR A 327 -5.83 -14.91 8.17
CA TYR A 327 -4.41 -15.19 8.27
C TYR A 327 -4.14 -16.33 9.26
N SER A 328 -3.26 -17.24 8.86
CA SER A 328 -2.78 -18.33 9.71
C SER A 328 -1.25 -18.36 9.69
N GLU A 329 -0.66 -18.30 10.86
CA GLU A 329 0.79 -18.39 11.05
C GLU A 329 1.34 -19.73 10.53
N SER A 330 0.59 -20.84 10.67
CA SER A 330 0.98 -22.15 10.16
C SER A 330 1.02 -22.21 8.63
N ASP A 331 0.06 -21.55 7.96
CA ASP A 331 0.05 -21.45 6.49
C ASP A 331 1.22 -20.58 6.02
N TYR A 332 1.44 -19.43 6.67
CA TYR A 332 2.53 -18.53 6.30
C TYR A 332 3.88 -19.26 6.39
N LYS A 333 4.11 -20.01 7.49
CA LYS A 333 5.32 -20.85 7.63
C LYS A 333 5.41 -21.91 6.54
N ARG A 334 4.30 -22.58 6.26
CA ARG A 334 4.25 -23.63 5.23
C ARG A 334 4.60 -23.09 3.86
N TYR A 335 4.01 -21.97 3.43
CA TYR A 335 4.18 -21.45 2.07
C TYR A 335 5.47 -20.63 1.89
N PHE A 336 6.00 -19.99 2.94
CA PHE A 336 7.04 -18.96 2.78
C PHE A 336 8.29 -19.15 3.64
N GLU A 337 8.23 -19.87 4.76
CA GLU A 337 9.39 -20.11 5.62
C GLU A 337 9.97 -21.49 5.44
N ASN A 338 9.15 -22.54 5.44
CA ASN A 338 9.60 -23.93 5.37
C ASN A 338 9.87 -24.40 3.94
N HIS A 339 9.16 -23.83 2.97
CA HIS A 339 9.28 -24.17 1.56
C HIS A 339 9.29 -22.92 0.72
N LYS A 340 10.16 -22.86 -0.28
CA LYS A 340 10.17 -21.84 -1.30
C LYS A 340 9.73 -22.46 -2.62
N SER A 341 8.81 -21.81 -3.32
CA SER A 341 8.49 -22.23 -4.68
C SER A 341 9.65 -21.87 -5.60
N GLU A 342 10.49 -22.85 -5.90
CA GLU A 342 11.68 -22.66 -6.73
C GLU A 342 11.41 -22.94 -8.22
N ASN A 343 10.28 -23.57 -8.53
CA ASN A 343 9.89 -23.91 -9.89
C ASN A 343 8.38 -23.77 -10.11
N LEU A 344 7.96 -23.87 -11.38
CA LEU A 344 6.57 -23.68 -11.80
C LEU A 344 5.62 -24.75 -11.19
N GLU A 345 6.06 -25.99 -11.05
CA GLU A 345 5.20 -27.07 -10.53
C GLU A 345 4.89 -26.88 -9.04
N GLU A 346 5.88 -26.49 -8.24
CA GLU A 346 5.64 -26.14 -6.84
C GLU A 346 4.74 -24.89 -6.71
N PHE A 347 4.96 -23.90 -7.56
CA PHE A 347 4.10 -22.72 -7.61
C PHE A 347 2.64 -23.07 -7.91
N LYS A 348 2.39 -23.91 -8.92
CA LYS A 348 1.05 -24.40 -9.26
C LYS A 348 0.40 -25.13 -8.08
N LYS A 349 1.14 -26.04 -7.46
CA LYS A 349 0.66 -26.78 -6.29
C LYS A 349 0.19 -25.87 -5.17
N TYR A 350 1.01 -24.89 -4.77
CA TYR A 350 0.65 -23.98 -3.70
C TYR A 350 -0.44 -22.99 -4.12
N LEU A 351 -0.50 -22.59 -5.39
CA LEU A 351 -1.58 -21.79 -5.93
C LEU A 351 -2.93 -22.52 -5.80
N GLU A 352 -2.99 -23.80 -6.17
CA GLU A 352 -4.22 -24.59 -6.04
C GLU A 352 -4.62 -24.78 -4.58
N GLU A 353 -3.68 -25.06 -3.67
CA GLU A 353 -3.97 -25.15 -2.24
C GLU A 353 -4.56 -23.84 -1.67
N ILE A 354 -4.02 -22.67 -2.05
CA ILE A 354 -4.56 -21.37 -1.65
C ILE A 354 -5.94 -21.19 -2.26
N LYS A 355 -6.11 -21.54 -3.53
CA LYS A 355 -7.38 -21.42 -4.24
C LYS A 355 -8.49 -22.26 -3.58
N GLU A 356 -8.22 -23.53 -3.32
CA GLU A 356 -9.16 -24.42 -2.62
C GLU A 356 -9.53 -23.89 -1.24
N LYS A 357 -8.55 -23.44 -0.48
CA LYS A 357 -8.76 -22.98 0.91
C LYS A 357 -9.61 -21.73 1.01
N PHE A 358 -9.37 -20.73 0.16
CA PHE A 358 -9.93 -19.39 0.32
C PHE A 358 -11.07 -19.07 -0.64
N PHE A 359 -11.09 -19.68 -1.84
CA PHE A 359 -12.07 -19.41 -2.88
C PHE A 359 -13.07 -20.55 -3.08
N GLY A 360 -12.80 -21.70 -2.46
CA GLY A 360 -13.56 -22.95 -2.68
C GLY A 360 -13.21 -23.63 -4.01
N LEU A 361 -13.50 -24.93 -4.10
CA LEU A 361 -13.42 -25.65 -5.36
C LEU A 361 -14.52 -25.14 -6.29
N VAL A 362 -14.18 -24.24 -7.19
CA VAL A 362 -15.00 -24.08 -8.39
C VAL A 362 -14.51 -25.17 -9.35
N ILE A 363 -15.09 -26.35 -9.21
CA ILE A 363 -14.92 -27.40 -10.22
C ILE A 363 -15.64 -26.88 -11.46
N TYR A 364 -14.90 -26.39 -12.41
CA TYR A 364 -15.40 -26.19 -13.78
C TYR A 364 -15.16 -27.51 -14.51
N ASP A 365 -16.25 -28.29 -14.65
CA ASP A 365 -16.32 -29.39 -15.61
C ASP A 365 -16.25 -28.87 -17.05
#